data_cd7693e1f3559a588fd9dba7c408673e
#
_entry.id   cd7693e1f3559a588fd9dba7c408673e
#
_cell.length_a   1.000
_cell.length_b   1.000
_cell.length_c   1.000
_cell.angle_alpha   90.00
_cell.angle_beta   90.00
_cell.angle_gamma   90.00
#
_symmetry.space_group_name_H-M   'P 1'
#
loop_
_entity.id
_entity.type
_entity.pdbx_description
1 polymer ?
#
loop_
_entity_poly.entity_id
_entity_poly.type
_entity_poly.pdbx_seq_one_letter_code
_entity_poly.pdbx_strand_id
1 'polypeptide(L)'
;MEKVTIIGGGNGAFAAASDLTIRGHQITLYELPQFAKNLEEVSQRGGIELEAFENNGLTGGFAKLYKITTDIEEALAESEIVMIVVPAYSLQTIAELCAPHLRENQIVALCPANPGGSLVFRHTMTAMGYRTKIWFAEFSCMMYACRKKSPSSIWIRGYKH
;
A
#
# COMPACT_ATOMS: atom_id res chain seq x y z
N MET A 1 -8.29 -5.13 -14.35
CA MET A 1 -8.70 -4.83 -12.95
C MET A 1 -7.87 -5.72 -12.06
N GLU A 2 -6.92 -5.14 -11.34
CA GLU A 2 -5.95 -5.87 -10.52
C GLU A 2 -6.39 -5.86 -9.06
N LYS A 3 -6.04 -6.90 -8.30
CA LYS A 3 -6.22 -6.96 -6.85
C LYS A 3 -4.92 -6.51 -6.18
N VAL A 4 -4.95 -5.34 -5.56
CA VAL A 4 -3.76 -4.70 -4.97
C VAL A 4 -3.95 -4.54 -3.47
N THR A 5 -3.01 -5.04 -2.69
CA THR A 5 -2.93 -4.72 -1.27
C THR A 5 -1.94 -3.58 -1.06
N ILE A 6 -2.38 -2.55 -0.36
CA ILE A 6 -1.54 -1.43 0.05
C ILE A 6 -1.27 -1.54 1.53
N ILE A 7 0.01 -1.67 1.90
CA ILE A 7 0.47 -1.76 3.28
C ILE A 7 0.92 -0.39 3.76
N GLY A 8 0.25 0.12 4.78
CA GLY A 8 0.52 1.40 5.43
C GLY A 8 -0.71 2.29 5.55
N GLY A 9 -0.72 3.17 6.55
CA GLY A 9 -1.81 4.12 6.82
C GLY A 9 -1.38 5.59 6.68
N GLY A 10 -0.24 5.85 6.03
CA GLY A 10 0.30 7.19 5.83
C GLY A 10 -0.26 7.94 4.61
N ASN A 11 0.27 9.15 4.36
CA ASN A 11 -0.13 9.98 3.20
C ASN A 11 -0.01 9.21 1.87
N GLY A 12 1.13 8.55 1.64
CA GLY A 12 1.38 7.84 0.40
C GLY A 12 0.46 6.65 0.18
N ALA A 13 0.18 5.88 1.24
CA ALA A 13 -0.71 4.74 1.18
C ALA A 13 -2.15 5.17 0.85
N PHE A 14 -2.64 6.25 1.48
CA PHE A 14 -3.97 6.79 1.18
C PHE A 14 -4.06 7.32 -0.25
N ALA A 15 -3.01 7.99 -0.74
CA ALA A 15 -2.96 8.48 -2.11
C ALA A 15 -3.01 7.31 -3.12
N ALA A 16 -2.18 6.29 -2.92
CA ALA A 16 -2.19 5.10 -3.77
C ALA A 16 -3.53 4.36 -3.70
N ALA A 17 -4.08 4.17 -2.48
CA ALA A 17 -5.34 3.47 -2.29
C ALA A 17 -6.50 4.18 -3.00
N SER A 18 -6.59 5.50 -2.86
CA SER A 18 -7.68 6.26 -3.47
C SER A 18 -7.56 6.37 -4.99
N ASP A 19 -6.38 6.72 -5.52
CA ASP A 19 -6.17 6.85 -6.96
C ASP A 19 -6.39 5.51 -7.70
N LEU A 20 -5.79 4.42 -7.21
CA LEU A 20 -5.93 3.10 -7.83
C LEU A 20 -7.37 2.57 -7.75
N THR A 21 -8.10 2.87 -6.65
CA THR A 21 -9.53 2.51 -6.54
C THR A 21 -10.35 3.26 -7.58
N ILE A 22 -10.15 4.57 -7.74
CA ILE A 22 -10.89 5.38 -8.72
C ILE A 22 -10.56 4.93 -10.16
N ARG A 23 -9.35 4.43 -10.41
CA ARG A 23 -8.96 3.82 -11.68
C ARG A 23 -9.55 2.43 -11.93
N GLY A 24 -10.32 1.88 -10.99
CA GLY A 24 -11.04 0.63 -11.15
C GLY A 24 -10.30 -0.62 -10.69
N HIS A 25 -9.24 -0.50 -9.89
CA HIS A 25 -8.60 -1.65 -9.24
C HIS A 25 -9.32 -2.00 -7.92
N GLN A 26 -9.23 -3.27 -7.51
CA GLN A 26 -9.71 -3.73 -6.20
C GLN A 26 -8.61 -3.53 -5.15
N ILE A 27 -8.82 -2.59 -4.25
CA ILE A 27 -7.81 -2.20 -3.28
C ILE A 27 -8.16 -2.69 -1.89
N THR A 28 -7.25 -3.47 -1.31
CA THR A 28 -7.21 -3.78 0.12
C THR A 28 -6.23 -2.82 0.80
N LEU A 29 -6.69 -2.08 1.79
CA LEU A 29 -5.83 -1.23 2.61
C LEU A 29 -5.55 -1.93 3.94
N TYR A 30 -4.27 -2.13 4.22
CA TYR A 30 -3.79 -2.77 5.44
C TYR A 30 -2.94 -1.81 6.27
N GLU A 31 -3.14 -1.85 7.58
CA GLU A 31 -2.26 -1.19 8.55
C GLU A 31 -1.93 -2.14 9.70
N LEU A 32 -0.77 -1.96 10.30
CA LEU A 32 -0.36 -2.73 11.48
C LEU A 32 -1.37 -2.57 12.63
N PRO A 33 -1.70 -3.63 13.40
CA PRO A 33 -2.68 -3.57 14.48
C PRO A 33 -2.43 -2.45 15.49
N GLN A 34 -1.16 -2.18 15.84
CA GLN A 34 -0.80 -1.09 16.74
C GLN A 34 -1.12 0.31 16.18
N PHE A 35 -1.33 0.43 14.88
CA PHE A 35 -1.72 1.66 14.20
C PHE A 35 -3.14 1.62 13.63
N ALA A 36 -3.97 0.67 14.05
CA ALA A 36 -5.37 0.48 13.60
C ALA A 36 -6.19 1.78 13.63
N LYS A 37 -5.90 2.67 14.58
CA LYS A 37 -6.55 4.00 14.69
C LYS A 37 -6.41 4.83 13.40
N ASN A 38 -5.38 4.62 12.60
CA ASN A 38 -5.19 5.32 11.32
C ASN A 38 -6.28 4.96 10.30
N LEU A 39 -6.93 3.80 10.46
CA LEU A 39 -7.96 3.29 9.55
C LEU A 39 -9.39 3.43 10.10
N GLU A 40 -9.58 3.88 11.34
CA GLU A 40 -10.89 3.87 12.01
C GLU A 40 -11.95 4.61 11.18
N GLU A 41 -11.71 5.87 10.81
CA GLU A 41 -12.68 6.66 10.04
C GLU A 41 -12.82 6.13 8.59
N VAL A 42 -11.73 5.64 7.99
CA VAL A 42 -11.78 5.01 6.65
C VAL A 42 -12.66 3.77 6.68
N SER A 43 -12.56 2.95 7.74
CA SER A 43 -13.38 1.75 7.93
C SER A 43 -14.87 2.10 8.13
N GLN A 44 -15.15 3.13 8.94
CA GLN A 44 -16.52 3.60 9.18
C GLN A 44 -17.18 4.11 7.89
N ARG A 45 -16.43 4.82 7.04
CA ARG A 45 -16.90 5.35 5.76
C ARG A 45 -16.86 4.33 4.61
N GLY A 46 -16.09 3.27 4.75
CA GLY A 46 -15.81 2.29 3.70
C GLY A 46 -14.91 2.81 2.58
N GLY A 47 -14.16 3.90 2.80
CA GLY A 47 -13.30 4.46 1.77
C GLY A 47 -12.66 5.80 2.11
N ILE A 48 -11.99 6.37 1.11
CA ILE A 48 -11.19 7.58 1.22
C ILE A 48 -11.72 8.64 0.24
N GLU A 49 -11.90 9.87 0.71
CA GLU A 49 -12.18 11.02 -0.15
C GLU A 49 -10.89 11.51 -0.80
N LEU A 50 -10.83 11.45 -2.13
CA LEU A 50 -9.71 11.97 -2.92
C LEU A 50 -10.02 13.35 -3.46
N GLU A 51 -9.27 14.34 -3.03
CA GLU A 51 -9.22 15.66 -3.67
C GLU A 51 -8.03 15.70 -4.64
N ALA A 52 -8.33 15.80 -5.93
CA ALA A 52 -7.32 15.95 -6.97
C ALA A 52 -7.12 17.43 -7.32
N PHE A 53 -5.88 17.79 -7.63
CA PHE A 53 -5.59 19.10 -8.21
C PHE A 53 -6.00 19.10 -9.70
N GLU A 54 -6.62 20.18 -10.18
CA GLU A 54 -7.08 20.27 -11.56
C GLU A 54 -5.93 20.14 -12.57
N ASN A 55 -6.21 19.53 -13.72
CA ASN A 55 -5.31 19.42 -14.88
C ASN A 55 -4.04 18.55 -14.70
N ASN A 56 -4.03 17.58 -13.77
CA ASN A 56 -2.88 16.70 -13.54
C ASN A 56 -3.13 15.22 -13.88
N GLY A 57 -4.23 14.92 -14.59
CA GLY A 57 -4.59 13.56 -14.96
C GLY A 57 -5.14 12.70 -13.82
N LEU A 58 -5.41 13.31 -12.65
CA LEU A 58 -6.07 12.69 -11.52
C LEU A 58 -7.56 13.00 -11.53
N THR A 59 -8.37 12.03 -11.12
CA THR A 59 -9.81 12.22 -10.93
C THR A 59 -10.10 12.20 -9.44
N GLY A 60 -10.66 13.26 -8.90
CA GLY A 60 -11.13 13.33 -7.52
C GLY A 60 -12.44 12.54 -7.32
N GLY A 61 -12.78 12.27 -6.07
CA GLY A 61 -14.02 11.61 -5.69
C GLY A 61 -13.86 10.63 -4.53
N PHE A 62 -14.94 9.96 -4.18
CA PHE A 62 -14.93 8.97 -3.11
C PHE A 62 -14.43 7.61 -3.62
N ALA A 63 -13.28 7.20 -3.13
CA ALA A 63 -12.68 5.90 -3.40
C ALA A 63 -13.23 4.86 -2.42
N LYS A 64 -14.27 4.11 -2.83
CA LYS A 64 -14.82 3.00 -2.05
C LYS A 64 -13.86 1.82 -2.12
N LEU A 65 -13.16 1.53 -1.03
CA LEU A 65 -12.18 0.45 -0.96
C LEU A 65 -12.86 -0.93 -0.98
N TYR A 66 -12.18 -1.90 -1.58
CA TYR A 66 -12.65 -3.29 -1.59
C TYR A 66 -12.62 -3.90 -0.18
N LYS A 67 -11.50 -3.66 0.55
CA LYS A 67 -11.30 -4.17 1.90
C LYS A 67 -10.41 -3.21 2.71
N ILE A 68 -10.65 -3.18 4.01
CA ILE A 68 -9.85 -2.43 4.99
C ILE A 68 -9.64 -3.37 6.18
N THR A 69 -8.39 -3.67 6.51
CA THR A 69 -8.09 -4.69 7.52
C THR A 69 -6.77 -4.42 8.26
N THR A 70 -6.63 -5.01 9.43
CA THR A 70 -5.38 -5.10 10.20
C THR A 70 -4.89 -6.55 10.31
N ASP A 71 -5.52 -7.47 9.61
CA ASP A 71 -5.11 -8.87 9.48
C ASP A 71 -4.30 -9.04 8.19
N ILE A 72 -3.03 -9.42 8.33
CA ILE A 72 -2.11 -9.55 7.19
C ILE A 72 -2.46 -10.75 6.30
N GLU A 73 -2.93 -11.86 6.88
CA GLU A 73 -3.34 -13.04 6.12
C GLU A 73 -4.54 -12.68 5.23
N GLU A 74 -5.55 -12.03 5.80
CA GLU A 74 -6.71 -11.54 5.08
C GLU A 74 -6.33 -10.53 4.00
N ALA A 75 -5.38 -9.63 4.30
CA ALA A 75 -4.92 -8.62 3.35
C ALA A 75 -4.24 -9.22 2.12
N LEU A 76 -3.44 -10.28 2.29
CA LEU A 76 -2.65 -10.87 1.22
C LEU A 76 -3.35 -12.00 0.48
N ALA A 77 -4.46 -12.54 1.01
CA ALA A 77 -5.13 -13.74 0.51
C ALA A 77 -5.48 -13.71 -0.99
N GLU A 78 -5.91 -12.57 -1.51
CA GLU A 78 -6.32 -12.42 -2.90
C GLU A 78 -5.41 -11.51 -3.72
N SER A 79 -4.39 -10.93 -3.10
CA SER A 79 -3.53 -9.92 -3.68
C SER A 79 -2.67 -10.46 -4.83
N GLU A 80 -2.65 -9.76 -5.95
CA GLU A 80 -1.71 -9.99 -7.06
C GLU A 80 -0.48 -9.09 -6.92
N ILE A 81 -0.70 -7.87 -6.42
CA ILE A 81 0.34 -6.88 -6.16
C ILE A 81 0.26 -6.45 -4.70
N VAL A 82 1.39 -6.49 -4.02
CA VAL A 82 1.54 -6.00 -2.65
C VAL A 82 2.39 -4.74 -2.68
N MET A 83 1.76 -3.58 -2.55
CA MET A 83 2.45 -2.29 -2.54
C MET A 83 2.77 -1.89 -1.10
N ILE A 84 4.05 -1.80 -0.78
CA ILE A 84 4.54 -1.46 0.56
C ILE A 84 4.86 0.03 0.61
N VAL A 85 4.08 0.78 1.39
CA VAL A 85 4.13 2.24 1.50
C VAL A 85 4.39 2.64 2.95
N VAL A 86 5.56 2.25 3.44
CA VAL A 86 5.99 2.49 4.82
C VAL A 86 7.37 3.14 4.85
N PRO A 87 7.78 3.75 5.99
CA PRO A 87 9.15 4.20 6.16
C PRO A 87 10.16 3.06 6.04
N ALA A 88 11.33 3.34 5.47
CA ALA A 88 12.34 2.31 5.18
C ALA A 88 12.79 1.49 6.40
N TYR A 89 12.83 2.09 7.58
CA TYR A 89 13.20 1.39 8.83
C TYR A 89 12.18 0.32 9.24
N SER A 90 10.96 0.36 8.71
CA SER A 90 9.92 -0.65 8.98
C SER A 90 9.95 -1.83 8.03
N LEU A 91 10.79 -1.78 6.98
CA LEU A 91 10.74 -2.75 5.89
C LEU A 91 11.03 -4.19 6.35
N GLN A 92 11.97 -4.38 7.27
CA GLN A 92 12.26 -5.69 7.82
C GLN A 92 11.04 -6.28 8.54
N THR A 93 10.42 -5.50 9.43
CA THR A 93 9.20 -5.93 10.16
C THR A 93 8.06 -6.28 9.21
N ILE A 94 7.87 -5.49 8.14
CA ILE A 94 6.85 -5.78 7.13
C ILE A 94 7.20 -7.06 6.35
N ALA A 95 8.47 -7.28 6.04
CA ALA A 95 8.93 -8.52 5.40
C ALA A 95 8.66 -9.75 6.28
N GLU A 96 8.94 -9.65 7.58
CA GLU A 96 8.67 -10.70 8.57
C GLU A 96 7.17 -11.04 8.63
N LEU A 97 6.31 -10.03 8.63
CA LEU A 97 4.86 -10.21 8.64
C LEU A 97 4.32 -10.81 7.34
N CYS A 98 4.82 -10.36 6.19
CA CYS A 98 4.32 -10.80 4.90
C CYS A 98 4.81 -12.20 4.51
N ALA A 99 6.04 -12.57 4.89
CA ALA A 99 6.72 -13.79 4.42
C ALA A 99 5.87 -15.07 4.53
N PRO A 100 5.15 -15.34 5.63
CA PRO A 100 4.31 -16.54 5.77
C PRO A 100 3.12 -16.59 4.80
N HIS A 101 2.65 -15.44 4.32
CA HIS A 101 1.39 -15.28 3.58
C HIS A 101 1.60 -14.95 2.10
N LEU A 102 2.86 -14.69 1.68
CA LEU A 102 3.16 -14.43 0.27
C LEU A 102 3.05 -15.70 -0.57
N ARG A 103 2.51 -15.54 -1.78
CA ARG A 103 2.28 -16.63 -2.72
C ARG A 103 3.20 -16.50 -3.94
N GLU A 104 3.39 -17.63 -4.61
CA GLU A 104 4.15 -17.69 -5.86
C GLU A 104 3.65 -16.66 -6.90
N ASN A 105 4.61 -15.99 -7.52
CA ASN A 105 4.41 -15.01 -8.59
C ASN A 105 3.74 -13.69 -8.19
N GLN A 106 3.48 -13.43 -6.91
CA GLN A 106 3.06 -12.10 -6.47
C GLN A 106 4.15 -11.06 -6.76
N ILE A 107 3.73 -9.83 -7.01
CA ILE A 107 4.61 -8.68 -7.16
C ILE A 107 4.63 -7.90 -5.86
N VAL A 108 5.81 -7.72 -5.26
CA VAL A 108 6.03 -6.85 -4.10
C VAL A 108 6.64 -5.55 -4.59
N ALA A 109 5.88 -4.47 -4.49
CA ALA A 109 6.26 -3.14 -4.93
C ALA A 109 6.63 -2.26 -3.72
N LEU A 110 7.89 -1.85 -3.62
CA LEU A 110 8.39 -1.00 -2.54
C LEU A 110 8.27 0.48 -2.96
N CYS A 111 7.47 1.28 -2.26
CA CYS A 111 7.18 2.66 -2.65
C CYS A 111 7.20 3.65 -1.46
N PRO A 112 8.25 4.46 -1.26
CA PRO A 112 9.53 4.40 -1.98
C PRO A 112 10.40 3.24 -1.50
N ALA A 113 11.29 2.78 -2.35
CA ALA A 113 12.36 1.89 -1.96
C ALA A 113 13.62 2.72 -1.66
N ASN A 114 14.30 2.39 -0.55
CA ASN A 114 15.70 2.77 -0.43
C ASN A 114 16.54 1.80 -1.26
N PRO A 115 17.73 2.20 -1.76
CA PRO A 115 18.62 1.30 -2.47
C PRO A 115 18.82 -0.02 -1.70
N GLY A 116 18.48 -1.15 -2.32
CA GLY A 116 18.58 -2.46 -1.71
C GLY A 116 17.39 -2.90 -0.85
N GLY A 117 16.26 -2.21 -0.90
CA GLY A 117 15.07 -2.59 -0.15
C GLY A 117 14.58 -4.00 -0.46
N SER A 118 14.56 -4.40 -1.72
CA SER A 118 14.23 -5.77 -2.16
C SER A 118 15.21 -6.82 -1.63
N LEU A 119 16.49 -6.46 -1.51
CA LEU A 119 17.50 -7.34 -0.92
C LEU A 119 17.25 -7.58 0.56
N VAL A 120 16.93 -6.51 1.31
CA VAL A 120 16.54 -6.62 2.73
C VAL A 120 15.32 -7.51 2.88
N PHE A 121 14.28 -7.27 2.08
CA PHE A 121 13.05 -8.06 2.12
C PHE A 121 13.31 -9.54 1.82
N ARG A 122 14.02 -9.84 0.74
CA ARG A 122 14.38 -11.22 0.36
C ARG A 122 15.28 -11.89 1.39
N HIS A 123 16.26 -11.18 1.94
CA HIS A 123 17.12 -11.69 3.00
C HIS A 123 16.30 -12.09 4.24
N THR A 124 15.40 -11.22 4.67
CA THR A 124 14.51 -11.47 5.82
C THR A 124 13.65 -12.71 5.59
N MET A 125 12.96 -12.81 4.45
CA MET A 125 12.19 -14.01 4.09
C MET A 125 13.04 -15.28 4.17
N THR A 126 14.23 -15.23 3.58
CA THR A 126 15.15 -16.36 3.51
C THR A 126 15.65 -16.78 4.89
N ALA A 127 15.98 -15.82 5.76
CA ALA A 127 16.39 -16.06 7.13
C ALA A 127 15.29 -16.73 7.97
N MET A 128 14.02 -16.43 7.68
CA MET A 128 12.86 -17.08 8.28
C MET A 128 12.52 -18.45 7.66
N GLY A 129 13.26 -18.90 6.66
CA GLY A 129 13.02 -20.17 5.98
C GLY A 129 12.06 -20.13 4.79
N TYR A 130 11.52 -18.95 4.44
CA TYR A 130 10.61 -18.79 3.29
C TYR A 130 11.40 -18.64 1.98
N ARG A 131 11.02 -19.41 0.97
CA ARG A 131 11.66 -19.44 -0.35
C ARG A 131 10.67 -19.14 -1.48
N THR A 132 9.49 -18.62 -1.14
CA THR A 132 8.44 -18.26 -2.10
C THR A 132 9.00 -17.38 -3.21
N LYS A 133 8.78 -17.77 -4.45
CA LYS A 133 9.25 -17.04 -5.62
C LYS A 133 8.31 -15.88 -5.91
N ILE A 134 8.78 -14.69 -5.62
CA ILE A 134 8.06 -13.42 -5.83
C ILE A 134 8.88 -12.48 -6.72
N TRP A 135 8.20 -11.51 -7.33
CA TRP A 135 8.82 -10.45 -8.11
C TRP A 135 8.91 -9.17 -7.28
N PHE A 136 9.96 -8.39 -7.49
CA PHE A 136 10.12 -7.09 -6.84
C PHE A 136 10.08 -5.96 -7.85
N ALA A 137 9.39 -4.87 -7.48
CA ALA A 137 9.47 -3.57 -8.11
C ALA A 137 9.91 -2.54 -7.06
N GLU A 138 10.93 -1.75 -7.37
CA GLU A 138 11.43 -0.69 -6.49
C GLU A 138 11.16 0.67 -7.13
N PHE A 139 10.45 1.54 -6.40
CA PHE A 139 10.22 2.93 -6.81
C PHE A 139 11.24 3.84 -6.12
N SER A 140 11.97 4.63 -6.90
CA SER A 140 13.01 5.54 -6.38
C SER A 140 12.45 6.66 -5.50
N CYS A 141 11.15 6.97 -5.62
CA CYS A 141 10.48 7.97 -4.80
C CYS A 141 9.01 7.60 -4.56
N MET A 142 8.38 8.29 -3.61
CA MET A 142 6.93 8.26 -3.47
C MET A 142 6.29 8.86 -4.73
N MET A 143 5.40 8.11 -5.38
CA MET A 143 4.78 8.52 -6.66
C MET A 143 3.93 9.77 -6.55
N TYR A 144 3.38 10.06 -5.38
CA TYR A 144 2.42 11.14 -5.18
C TYR A 144 3.00 12.31 -4.37
N ALA A 145 2.78 13.52 -4.84
CA ALA A 145 2.87 14.73 -4.01
C ALA A 145 1.51 14.90 -3.32
N CYS A 146 1.40 14.44 -2.07
CA CYS A 146 0.11 14.29 -1.40
C CYS A 146 0.16 14.65 0.09
N ARG A 147 -1.01 14.92 0.67
CA ARG A 147 -1.17 15.21 2.10
C ARG A 147 -2.59 14.83 2.56
N LYS A 148 -2.71 14.12 3.70
CA LYS A 148 -4.00 13.94 4.37
C LYS A 148 -4.58 15.28 4.81
N LYS A 149 -5.86 15.49 4.56
CA LYS A 149 -6.64 16.64 5.04
C LYS A 149 -7.48 16.29 6.26
N SER A 150 -7.90 15.03 6.35
CA SER A 150 -8.58 14.45 7.50
C SER A 150 -8.19 12.98 7.69
N PRO A 151 -8.65 12.29 8.73
CA PRO A 151 -8.40 10.86 8.91
C PRO A 151 -8.90 9.97 7.76
N SER A 152 -9.85 10.44 6.93
CA SER A 152 -10.40 9.70 5.79
C SER A 152 -10.34 10.46 4.47
N SER A 153 -9.54 11.54 4.38
CA SER A 153 -9.37 12.27 3.12
C SER A 153 -7.90 12.54 2.79
N ILE A 154 -7.61 12.54 1.49
CA ILE A 154 -6.29 12.79 0.92
C ILE A 154 -6.38 13.82 -0.19
N TRP A 155 -5.44 14.76 -0.21
CA TRP A 155 -5.23 15.66 -1.32
C TRP A 155 -4.00 15.23 -2.10
N ILE A 156 -4.14 15.10 -3.42
CA ILE A 156 -3.04 14.80 -4.32
C ILE A 156 -2.82 15.99 -5.25
N ARG A 157 -1.64 16.61 -5.15
CA ARG A 157 -1.23 17.71 -6.01
C ARG A 157 -0.80 17.23 -7.40
N GLY A 158 -0.22 16.04 -7.49
CA GLY A 158 0.28 15.47 -8.74
C GLY A 158 1.17 14.27 -8.55
N TYR A 159 1.60 13.70 -9.68
CA TYR A 159 2.62 12.67 -9.71
C TYR A 159 4.02 13.28 -9.62
N LYS A 160 4.93 12.55 -9.00
CA LYS A 160 6.37 12.83 -9.04
C LYS A 160 6.99 12.02 -10.17
N HIS A 161 7.83 12.65 -10.95
CA HIS A 161 8.60 12.07 -12.05
C HIS A 161 10.03 11.81 -11.62
#